data_7e0a7fe84107b59373c5970b38fee294
#
_entry.id   7e0a7fe84107b59373c5970b38fee294
#
_cell.length_a   1.000
_cell.length_b   1.000
_cell.length_c   1.000
_cell.angle_alpha   90.00
_cell.angle_beta   90.00
_cell.angle_gamma   90.00
#
_symmetry.space_group_name_H-M   'P 1'
#
loop_
_entity.id
_entity.type
_entity.pdbx_description
1 polymer ?
#
loop_
_entity_poly.entity_id
_entity_poly.type
_entity_poly.pdbx_seq_one_letter_code
_entity_poly.pdbx_strand_id
1 'polypeptide(L)'
;MEDIYVGDIGKGFPLVLVHGFLGSSQMWEPQIKYFKKNYRVLTPDLPGFGKSQKSEPCSSITSMAQTVISCLKKRGIKKFYLLGHSMGGMIVQEITKIVRSEVLKL
;
A
#
# COMPACT_ATOMS: atom_id res chain seq x y z
N MET A 1 0.63 -3.08 15.77
CA MET A 1 1.51 -2.76 14.64
C MET A 1 1.76 -1.27 14.58
N GLU A 2 2.97 -0.90 14.20
CA GLU A 2 3.31 0.50 14.02
C GLU A 2 2.51 1.13 12.89
N ASP A 3 2.21 2.41 13.06
CA ASP A 3 1.64 3.18 11.98
C ASP A 3 2.74 3.57 10.99
N ILE A 4 2.43 3.49 9.72
CA ILE A 4 3.31 3.95 8.66
C ILE A 4 2.66 5.13 7.94
N TYR A 5 3.47 5.88 7.21
CA TYR A 5 2.94 6.95 6.36
C TYR A 5 2.14 6.34 5.22
N VAL A 6 0.97 6.89 4.96
CA VAL A 6 0.15 6.50 3.82
C VAL A 6 -0.30 7.75 3.10
N GLY A 7 0.15 7.93 1.86
CA GLY A 7 -0.40 8.97 1.00
C GLY A 7 -1.84 8.60 0.66
N ASP A 8 -2.74 9.57 0.71
CA ASP A 8 -4.17 9.33 0.55
C ASP A 8 -4.75 10.51 -0.24
N ILE A 9 -4.88 10.36 -1.55
CA ILE A 9 -5.25 11.44 -2.45
C ILE A 9 -6.35 10.99 -3.41
N GLY A 10 -7.31 11.87 -3.63
CA GLY A 10 -8.40 11.60 -4.57
C GLY A 10 -9.64 11.06 -3.89
N LYS A 11 -10.66 10.83 -4.69
CA LYS A 11 -11.94 10.31 -4.24
C LYS A 11 -12.41 9.21 -5.17
N GLY A 12 -13.10 8.24 -4.63
CA GLY A 12 -13.64 7.14 -5.39
C GLY A 12 -13.25 5.81 -4.79
N PHE A 13 -13.24 4.78 -5.62
CA PHE A 13 -12.89 3.44 -5.15
C PHE A 13 -11.40 3.39 -4.79
N PRO A 14 -11.03 2.72 -3.67
CA PRO A 14 -9.64 2.67 -3.24
C PRO A 14 -8.73 1.90 -4.21
N LEU A 15 -7.60 2.50 -4.55
CA LEU A 15 -6.53 1.92 -5.34
C LEU A 15 -5.25 2.01 -4.51
N VAL A 16 -4.70 0.87 -4.12
CA VAL A 16 -3.51 0.79 -3.26
C VAL A 16 -2.29 0.46 -4.09
N LEU A 17 -1.26 1.30 -4.00
CA LEU A 17 -0.01 1.14 -4.76
C LEU A 17 1.14 0.86 -3.78
N VAL A 18 1.76 -0.31 -3.92
CA VAL A 18 2.83 -0.75 -3.00
C VAL A 18 4.18 -0.75 -3.71
N HIS A 19 5.11 0.06 -3.18
CA HIS A 19 6.45 0.20 -3.74
C HIS A 19 7.35 -0.99 -3.42
N GLY A 20 8.51 -1.06 -4.11
CA GLY A 20 9.49 -2.10 -3.90
C GLY A 20 10.62 -1.69 -2.97
N PHE A 21 11.65 -2.55 -2.91
CA PHE A 21 12.84 -2.30 -2.11
C PHE A 21 13.54 -1.02 -2.57
N LEU A 22 13.95 -0.20 -1.62
CA LEU A 22 14.53 1.13 -1.84
C LEU A 22 13.60 2.13 -2.53
N GLY A 23 12.32 1.77 -2.69
CA GLY A 23 11.32 2.70 -3.20
C GLY A 23 10.62 3.45 -2.09
N SER A 24 9.63 4.25 -2.48
CA SER A 24 8.75 4.95 -1.56
C SER A 24 7.48 5.36 -2.30
N SER A 25 6.54 5.95 -1.59
CA SER A 25 5.31 6.46 -2.19
C SER A 25 5.58 7.47 -3.30
N GLN A 26 6.73 8.16 -3.25
CA GLN A 26 7.07 9.18 -4.25
C GLN A 26 7.24 8.61 -5.66
N MET A 27 7.60 7.34 -5.79
CA MET A 27 7.73 6.72 -7.12
C MET A 27 6.41 6.67 -7.88
N TRP A 28 5.29 6.77 -7.15
CA TRP A 28 3.96 6.67 -7.73
C TRP A 28 3.39 8.01 -8.19
N GLU A 29 4.16 9.10 -8.13
CA GLU A 29 3.66 10.43 -8.46
C GLU A 29 2.97 10.52 -9.83
N PRO A 30 3.54 9.97 -10.92
CA PRO A 30 2.83 9.99 -12.21
C PRO A 30 1.51 9.24 -12.18
N GLN A 31 1.46 8.07 -11.50
CA GLN A 31 0.25 7.28 -11.39
C GLN A 31 -0.79 8.00 -10.55
N ILE A 32 -0.37 8.64 -9.46
CA ILE A 32 -1.27 9.41 -8.60
C ILE A 32 -1.95 10.53 -9.40
N LYS A 33 -1.18 11.28 -10.19
CA LYS A 33 -1.71 12.37 -11.01
C LYS A 33 -2.79 11.88 -11.96
N TYR A 34 -2.61 10.69 -12.51
CA TYR A 34 -3.57 10.13 -13.47
C TYR A 34 -4.81 9.57 -12.76
N PHE A 35 -4.61 8.75 -11.74
CA PHE A 35 -5.71 7.98 -11.12
C PHE A 35 -6.52 8.75 -10.09
N LYS A 36 -5.96 9.80 -9.47
CA LYS A 36 -6.68 10.55 -8.43
C LYS A 36 -7.98 11.19 -8.90
N LYS A 37 -8.17 11.32 -10.20
CA LYS A 37 -9.39 11.89 -10.77
C LYS A 37 -10.59 10.98 -10.57
N ASN A 38 -10.36 9.66 -10.56
CA ASN A 38 -11.43 8.67 -10.52
C ASN A 38 -11.29 7.67 -9.36
N TYR A 39 -10.17 7.71 -8.63
CA TYR A 39 -9.89 6.77 -7.55
C TYR A 39 -9.35 7.50 -6.33
N ARG A 40 -9.58 6.89 -5.17
CA ARG A 40 -8.86 7.25 -3.96
C ARG A 40 -7.55 6.47 -3.98
N VAL A 41 -6.45 7.17 -4.17
CA VAL A 41 -5.14 6.53 -4.34
C VAL A 41 -4.41 6.52 -3.01
N LEU A 42 -4.06 5.32 -2.54
CA LEU A 42 -3.37 5.10 -1.27
C LEU A 42 -1.98 4.55 -1.54
N THR A 43 -0.97 5.24 -1.04
CA THR A 43 0.42 4.92 -1.28
C THR A 43 1.18 4.79 0.03
N PRO A 44 1.15 3.60 0.66
CA PRO A 44 1.88 3.41 1.91
C PRO A 44 3.39 3.43 1.67
N ASP A 45 4.12 4.10 2.56
CA ASP A 45 5.57 3.93 2.67
C ASP A 45 5.82 2.78 3.64
N LEU A 46 6.44 1.72 3.15
CA LEU A 46 6.70 0.54 3.97
C LEU A 46 7.61 0.88 5.15
N PRO A 47 7.51 0.15 6.27
CA PRO A 47 8.37 0.40 7.42
C PRO A 47 9.85 0.43 7.04
N GLY A 48 10.55 1.49 7.42
CA GLY A 48 11.96 1.69 7.10
C GLY A 48 12.22 2.42 5.79
N PHE A 49 11.16 2.78 5.03
CA PHE A 49 11.30 3.45 3.73
C PHE A 49 10.54 4.77 3.67
N GLY A 50 10.99 5.67 2.82
CA GLY A 50 10.32 6.94 2.58
C GLY A 50 10.03 7.69 3.87
N LYS A 51 8.79 8.17 4.01
CA LYS A 51 8.36 8.89 5.22
C LYS A 51 8.13 7.96 6.41
N SER A 52 8.24 6.65 6.23
CA SER A 52 8.20 5.65 7.30
C SER A 52 9.60 5.19 7.70
N GLN A 53 10.65 5.93 7.35
CA GLN A 53 12.04 5.52 7.58
C GLN A 53 12.39 5.34 9.05
N LYS A 54 11.65 5.99 9.96
CA LYS A 54 11.87 5.85 11.40
C LYS A 54 11.14 4.64 12.00
N SER A 55 10.28 4.01 11.25
CA SER A 55 9.61 2.80 11.69
C SER A 55 10.56 1.62 11.60
N GLU A 56 10.40 0.67 12.50
CA GLU A 56 11.21 -0.55 12.49
C GLU A 56 10.97 -1.32 11.20
N PRO A 57 12.02 -1.64 10.41
CA PRO A 57 11.83 -2.41 9.19
C PRO A 57 11.25 -3.79 9.49
N CYS A 58 10.36 -4.23 8.62
CA CYS A 58 9.80 -5.57 8.73
C CYS A 58 10.80 -6.62 8.27
N SER A 59 10.83 -7.77 8.95
CA SER A 59 11.75 -8.85 8.65
C SER A 59 11.26 -9.79 7.55
N SER A 60 9.98 -9.67 7.13
CA SER A 60 9.42 -10.60 6.15
C SER A 60 8.37 -9.92 5.29
N ILE A 61 8.09 -10.53 4.14
CA ILE A 61 7.01 -10.09 3.24
C ILE A 61 5.68 -10.17 3.96
N THR A 62 5.44 -11.22 4.73
CA THR A 62 4.19 -11.38 5.49
C THR A 62 4.00 -10.24 6.49
N SER A 63 5.05 -9.85 7.21
CA SER A 63 4.97 -8.73 8.16
C SER A 63 4.66 -7.42 7.45
N MET A 64 5.26 -7.18 6.29
CA MET A 64 4.99 -5.98 5.48
C MET A 64 3.54 -5.96 5.03
N ALA A 65 3.05 -7.10 4.54
CA ALA A 65 1.66 -7.23 4.10
C ALA A 65 0.69 -6.96 5.26
N GLN A 66 0.95 -7.52 6.43
CA GLN A 66 0.11 -7.32 7.60
C GLN A 66 0.08 -5.84 8.04
N THR A 67 1.22 -5.16 7.94
CA THR A 67 1.30 -3.74 8.28
C THR A 67 0.44 -2.90 7.33
N VAL A 68 0.52 -3.17 6.03
CA VAL A 68 -0.30 -2.47 5.04
C VAL A 68 -1.78 -2.75 5.31
N ILE A 69 -2.15 -4.00 5.52
CA ILE A 69 -3.54 -4.39 5.80
C ILE A 69 -4.06 -3.65 7.04
N SER A 70 -3.25 -3.60 8.10
CA SER A 70 -3.63 -2.90 9.34
C SER A 70 -3.92 -1.42 9.08
N CYS A 71 -3.07 -0.76 8.29
CA CYS A 71 -3.26 0.65 7.94
C CYS A 71 -4.54 0.87 7.13
N LEU A 72 -4.84 -0.02 6.19
CA LEU A 72 -6.06 0.07 5.40
C LEU A 72 -7.30 -0.09 6.29
N LYS A 73 -7.28 -1.04 7.22
CA LYS A 73 -8.39 -1.25 8.15
C LYS A 73 -8.61 -0.05 9.04
N LYS A 74 -7.55 0.58 9.53
CA LYS A 74 -7.65 1.80 10.34
C LYS A 74 -8.30 2.95 9.59
N ARG A 75 -8.18 2.97 8.26
CA ARG A 75 -8.79 3.98 7.41
C ARG A 75 -10.19 3.61 6.95
N GLY A 76 -10.72 2.48 7.43
CA GLY A 76 -12.05 2.01 7.06
C GLY A 76 -12.16 1.46 5.66
N ILE A 77 -11.04 1.10 5.06
CA ILE A 77 -11.02 0.56 3.69
C ILE A 77 -11.29 -0.94 3.74
N LYS A 78 -12.38 -1.36 3.09
CA LYS A 78 -12.84 -2.74 3.12
C LYS A 78 -12.59 -3.49 1.82
N LYS A 79 -12.67 -2.82 0.68
CA LYS A 79 -12.42 -3.41 -0.63
C LYS A 79 -11.58 -2.46 -1.45
N PHE A 80 -10.67 -2.98 -2.24
CA PHE A 80 -9.71 -2.15 -2.96
C PHE A 80 -9.10 -2.89 -4.14
N TYR A 81 -8.57 -2.10 -5.08
CA TYR A 81 -7.68 -2.60 -6.12
C TYR A 81 -6.25 -2.48 -5.60
N LEU A 82 -5.37 -3.34 -6.07
CA LEU A 82 -4.04 -3.47 -5.53
C LEU A 82 -3.02 -3.59 -6.66
N LEU A 83 -1.95 -2.79 -6.60
CA LEU A 83 -0.87 -2.81 -7.56
C LEU A 83 0.47 -2.77 -6.82
N GLY A 84 1.39 -3.63 -7.19
CA GLY A 84 2.71 -3.67 -6.60
C GLY A 84 3.80 -3.66 -7.66
N HIS A 85 4.97 -3.11 -7.31
CA HIS A 85 6.13 -3.04 -8.17
C HIS A 85 7.32 -3.72 -7.49
N SER A 86 7.99 -4.65 -8.18
CA SER A 86 9.17 -5.36 -7.66
C SER A 86 8.84 -6.12 -6.38
N MET A 87 9.50 -5.84 -5.27
CA MET A 87 9.19 -6.44 -3.96
C MET A 87 7.74 -6.15 -3.57
N GLY A 88 7.22 -4.97 -3.94
CA GLY A 88 5.81 -4.64 -3.75
C GLY A 88 4.89 -5.64 -4.42
N GLY A 89 5.29 -6.22 -5.55
CA GLY A 89 4.54 -7.28 -6.21
C GLY A 89 4.38 -8.52 -5.34
N MET A 90 5.42 -8.89 -4.61
CA MET A 90 5.35 -10.00 -3.67
C MET A 90 4.46 -9.66 -2.47
N ILE A 91 4.53 -8.41 -2.01
CA ILE A 91 3.72 -7.96 -0.88
C ILE A 91 2.24 -7.98 -1.25
N VAL A 92 1.88 -7.51 -2.45
CA VAL A 92 0.47 -7.49 -2.86
C VAL A 92 -0.08 -8.91 -3.06
N GLN A 93 0.74 -9.85 -3.48
CA GLN A 93 0.32 -11.25 -3.54
C GLN A 93 0.04 -11.81 -2.13
N GLU A 94 0.86 -11.46 -1.17
CA GLU A 94 0.66 -11.89 0.22
C GLU A 94 -0.59 -11.23 0.82
N ILE A 95 -0.81 -9.93 0.54
CA ILE A 95 -2.04 -9.24 0.96
C ILE A 95 -3.25 -9.95 0.39
N THR A 96 -3.22 -10.28 -0.89
CA THR A 96 -4.33 -10.97 -1.55
C THR A 96 -4.61 -12.32 -0.90
N LYS A 97 -3.56 -13.03 -0.52
CA LYS A 97 -3.68 -14.32 0.16
C LYS A 97 -4.36 -14.19 1.53
N ILE A 98 -4.01 -13.15 2.29
CA ILE A 98 -4.52 -12.95 3.65
C ILE A 98 -5.96 -12.41 3.64
N VAL A 99 -6.25 -11.43 2.77
CA VAL A 99 -7.57 -10.76 2.72
C VAL A 99 -8.20 -10.89 1.34
N ARG A 100 -8.26 -12.10 0.85
CA ARG A 100 -8.68 -12.41 -0.51
C ARG A 100 -10.00 -11.77 -0.94
N SER A 101 -10.99 -11.75 -0.06
CA SER A 101 -12.31 -11.21 -0.38
C SER A 101 -12.33 -9.68 -0.47
N GLU A 102 -11.29 -9.02 0.01
CA GLU A 102 -11.19 -7.55 0.03
C GLU A 102 -10.48 -7.01 -1.21
N VAL A 103 -9.66 -7.83 -1.87
CA VAL A 103 -8.93 -7.43 -3.07
C VAL A 103 -9.76 -7.77 -4.30
N LEU A 104 -10.28 -6.76 -4.97
CA LEU A 104 -11.12 -6.95 -6.16
C LEU A 104 -10.30 -7.11 -7.44
N LYS A 105 -9.16 -6.45 -7.51
CA LYS A 105 -8.21 -6.60 -8.64
C LYS A 105 -6.79 -6.47 -8.12
N LEU A 106 -5.94 -7.26 -8.71
CA LEU A 106 -4.52 -7.29 -8.40
C LEU A 106 -3.73 -6.89 -9.63
#